data_a0ec0ae4e2d1e766800fc8e9ad12b5e1
#
_entry.id   a0ec0ae4e2d1e766800fc8e9ad12b5e1
#
_cell.length_a   1.000
_cell.length_b   1.000
_cell.length_c   1.000
_cell.angle_alpha   90.00
_cell.angle_beta   90.00
_cell.angle_gamma   90.00
#
_symmetry.space_group_name_H-M   'P 1'
#
loop_
_entity.id
_entity.type
_entity.pdbx_description
1 polymer ?
#
loop_
_entity_poly.entity_id
_entity_poly.type
_entity_poly.pdbx_seq_one_letter_code
_entity_poly.pdbx_strand_id
1 'polypeptide(L)'
;INDSGYVSEKTRKKVEEVIEELNYKPNELARNLFRNRTNIVAVITPAIGNPYYATLYSEVEKRLRKYGYKTMLCNTIGEATNEEAYLEMLERNMVDGIITGTHTLDYSSYKKIKGPIVGFDTPKLNDDILIVTVDHEKGGKLAAKALIESGCKEVLQFTDATTKNYPFIKRHKAFAKEIKKAGLICREYKPKMDNFEEKFIQENIDEAFSMYPNVDGVFATDTHALLYMKKALSMGKRVPQDLKVVAYDGTFILNTVYPSPSAIVQPIDKLAKVAVDSLHAIINGEKVDRKTKVLDIEFRQGMTTN
;
A
#
# COMPACT_ATOMS: atom_id res chain seq x y z
N ILE A 1 -40.42 -1.07 -4.86
CA ILE A 1 -39.06 -1.61 -5.17
C ILE A 1 -37.94 -0.62 -4.81
N ASN A 2 -38.12 0.66 -5.07
CA ASN A 2 -37.07 1.68 -4.83
C ASN A 2 -37.28 2.55 -3.58
N ASP A 3 -38.37 2.35 -2.84
CA ASP A 3 -38.80 3.15 -1.68
C ASP A 3 -38.76 4.69 -1.92
N SER A 4 -38.91 5.11 -3.17
CA SER A 4 -38.80 6.52 -3.60
C SER A 4 -40.09 7.32 -3.49
N GLY A 5 -41.20 6.71 -3.03
CA GLY A 5 -42.50 7.35 -2.88
C GLY A 5 -43.45 6.55 -2.01
N TYR A 6 -44.56 7.20 -1.60
CA TYR A 6 -45.61 6.54 -0.83
C TYR A 6 -46.31 5.49 -1.66
N VAL A 7 -46.34 4.24 -1.17
CA VAL A 7 -47.10 3.13 -1.74
C VAL A 7 -47.94 2.49 -0.63
N SER A 8 -49.25 2.24 -0.87
CA SER A 8 -50.09 1.60 0.12
C SER A 8 -49.58 0.20 0.46
N GLU A 9 -49.75 -0.25 1.71
CA GLU A 9 -49.33 -1.59 2.15
C GLU A 9 -49.91 -2.71 1.26
N LYS A 10 -51.18 -2.58 0.84
CA LYS A 10 -51.83 -3.53 -0.05
C LYS A 10 -51.09 -3.63 -1.41
N THR A 11 -50.66 -2.51 -1.96
CA THR A 11 -49.91 -2.48 -3.23
C THR A 11 -48.48 -3.02 -3.05
N ARG A 12 -47.84 -2.69 -1.95
CA ARG A 12 -46.51 -3.20 -1.61
C ARG A 12 -46.54 -4.72 -1.53
N LYS A 13 -47.47 -5.29 -0.79
CA LYS A 13 -47.61 -6.74 -0.64
C LYS A 13 -47.82 -7.46 -1.98
N LYS A 14 -48.67 -6.93 -2.86
CA LYS A 14 -48.85 -7.50 -4.20
C LYS A 14 -47.59 -7.46 -5.05
N VAL A 15 -46.83 -6.40 -4.97
CA VAL A 15 -45.56 -6.27 -5.71
C VAL A 15 -44.53 -7.25 -5.16
N GLU A 16 -44.46 -7.44 -3.85
CA GLU A 16 -43.56 -8.40 -3.19
C GLU A 16 -43.92 -9.84 -3.60
N GLU A 17 -45.20 -10.20 -3.60
CA GLU A 17 -45.69 -11.52 -4.05
C GLU A 17 -45.27 -11.80 -5.51
N VAL A 18 -45.41 -10.84 -6.42
CA VAL A 18 -45.01 -10.97 -7.83
C VAL A 18 -43.49 -11.05 -7.98
N ILE A 19 -42.72 -10.29 -7.18
CA ILE A 19 -41.29 -10.37 -7.19
C ILE A 19 -40.80 -11.75 -6.79
N GLU A 20 -41.43 -12.35 -5.75
CA GLU A 20 -41.11 -13.71 -5.28
C GLU A 20 -41.50 -14.76 -6.34
N GLU A 21 -42.72 -14.67 -6.87
CA GLU A 21 -43.24 -15.59 -7.89
C GLU A 21 -42.36 -15.62 -9.15
N LEU A 22 -41.90 -14.45 -9.60
CA LEU A 22 -41.07 -14.32 -10.80
C LEU A 22 -39.56 -14.46 -10.49
N ASN A 23 -39.18 -14.67 -9.23
CA ASN A 23 -37.77 -14.61 -8.79
C ASN A 23 -37.05 -13.37 -9.37
N TYR A 24 -37.78 -12.25 -9.42
CA TYR A 24 -37.30 -11.03 -10.05
C TYR A 24 -36.21 -10.37 -9.21
N LYS A 25 -35.01 -10.24 -9.79
CA LYS A 25 -33.93 -9.47 -9.22
C LYS A 25 -33.79 -8.15 -10.00
N PRO A 26 -33.98 -6.99 -9.36
CA PRO A 26 -33.80 -5.71 -10.02
C PRO A 26 -32.42 -5.61 -10.67
N ASN A 27 -32.38 -5.19 -11.92
CA ASN A 27 -31.12 -4.98 -12.61
C ASN A 27 -30.40 -3.74 -12.02
N GLU A 28 -29.30 -3.99 -11.29
CA GLU A 28 -28.51 -2.91 -10.69
C GLU A 28 -27.93 -1.96 -11.75
N LEU A 29 -27.55 -2.47 -12.94
CA LEU A 29 -27.01 -1.63 -14.02
C LEU A 29 -28.05 -0.61 -14.48
N ALA A 30 -29.31 -1.04 -14.66
CA ALA A 30 -30.39 -0.13 -15.04
C ALA A 30 -30.65 0.95 -13.96
N ARG A 31 -30.64 0.58 -12.67
CA ARG A 31 -30.77 1.54 -11.57
C ARG A 31 -29.59 2.52 -11.49
N ASN A 32 -28.40 2.02 -11.69
CA ASN A 32 -27.16 2.82 -11.64
C ASN A 32 -27.12 3.85 -12.77
N LEU A 33 -27.61 3.47 -13.95
CA LEU A 33 -27.74 4.39 -15.10
C LEU A 33 -28.60 5.63 -14.75
N PHE A 34 -29.75 5.42 -14.10
CA PHE A 34 -30.61 6.51 -13.65
C PHE A 34 -30.01 7.37 -12.55
N ARG A 35 -29.14 6.81 -11.72
CA ARG A 35 -28.49 7.50 -10.60
C ARG A 35 -27.15 8.12 -10.99
N ASN A 36 -26.68 7.87 -12.21
CA ASN A 36 -25.33 8.23 -12.68
C ASN A 36 -24.23 7.76 -11.69
N ARG A 37 -24.39 6.56 -11.13
CA ARG A 37 -23.51 5.94 -10.13
C ARG A 37 -23.38 4.45 -10.37
N THR A 38 -22.17 3.93 -10.27
CA THR A 38 -21.91 2.48 -10.39
C THR A 38 -21.88 1.77 -9.04
N ASN A 39 -21.61 2.52 -7.98
CA ASN A 39 -21.27 2.03 -6.64
C ASN A 39 -20.04 1.11 -6.67
N ILE A 40 -19.12 1.31 -7.61
CA ILE A 40 -17.86 0.60 -7.73
C ILE A 40 -16.72 1.58 -7.52
N VAL A 41 -15.75 1.21 -6.71
CA VAL A 41 -14.47 1.91 -6.53
C VAL A 41 -13.35 1.00 -6.99
N ALA A 42 -12.50 1.47 -7.89
CA ALA A 42 -11.30 0.76 -8.30
C ALA A 42 -10.17 1.02 -7.30
N VAL A 43 -9.45 -0.04 -6.93
CA VAL A 43 -8.24 0.01 -6.12
C VAL A 43 -7.09 -0.52 -6.95
N ILE A 44 -6.20 0.39 -7.35
CA ILE A 44 -5.10 0.10 -8.26
C ILE A 44 -3.83 -0.08 -7.42
N THR A 45 -3.20 -1.25 -7.54
CA THR A 45 -1.97 -1.61 -6.81
C THR A 45 -0.93 -2.19 -7.75
N PRO A 46 0.38 -2.04 -7.46
CA PRO A 46 1.43 -2.59 -8.31
C PRO A 46 1.50 -4.12 -8.26
N ALA A 47 1.26 -4.71 -7.09
CA ALA A 47 1.35 -6.16 -6.91
C ALA A 47 0.56 -6.64 -5.69
N ILE A 48 -0.56 -7.32 -5.89
CA ILE A 48 -1.39 -7.85 -4.80
C ILE A 48 -0.70 -8.97 -4.02
N GLY A 49 0.29 -9.64 -4.60
CA GLY A 49 1.11 -10.64 -3.91
C GLY A 49 2.00 -10.06 -2.81
N ASN A 50 2.25 -8.75 -2.81
CA ASN A 50 2.99 -8.09 -1.75
C ASN A 50 2.10 -7.93 -0.50
N PRO A 51 2.53 -8.40 0.69
CA PRO A 51 1.75 -8.37 1.93
C PRO A 51 1.24 -6.99 2.34
N TYR A 52 2.01 -5.92 2.08
CA TYR A 52 1.58 -4.55 2.34
C TYR A 52 0.35 -4.18 1.50
N TYR A 53 0.41 -4.39 0.18
CA TYR A 53 -0.71 -4.08 -0.71
C TYR A 53 -1.91 -4.97 -0.46
N ALA A 54 -1.71 -6.26 -0.18
CA ALA A 54 -2.79 -7.18 0.19
C ALA A 54 -3.52 -6.72 1.46
N THR A 55 -2.76 -6.31 2.48
CA THR A 55 -3.33 -5.82 3.74
C THR A 55 -4.06 -4.49 3.53
N LEU A 56 -3.45 -3.56 2.78
CA LEU A 56 -4.05 -2.27 2.45
C LEU A 56 -5.35 -2.45 1.67
N TYR A 57 -5.36 -3.30 0.64
CA TYR A 57 -6.55 -3.62 -0.12
C TYR A 57 -7.68 -4.16 0.76
N SER A 58 -7.37 -5.12 1.64
CA SER A 58 -8.34 -5.70 2.56
C SER A 58 -8.97 -4.64 3.49
N GLU A 59 -8.18 -3.72 4.04
CA GLU A 59 -8.69 -2.65 4.88
C GLU A 59 -9.48 -1.60 4.10
N VAL A 60 -9.10 -1.31 2.86
CA VAL A 60 -9.84 -0.42 1.95
C VAL A 60 -11.19 -1.04 1.59
N GLU A 61 -11.21 -2.31 1.14
CA GLU A 61 -12.44 -3.05 0.79
C GLU A 61 -13.44 -3.07 1.94
N LYS A 62 -12.98 -3.46 3.12
CA LYS A 62 -13.79 -3.51 4.34
C LYS A 62 -14.46 -2.17 4.67
N ARG A 63 -13.80 -1.05 4.36
CA ARG A 63 -14.33 0.30 4.60
C ARG A 63 -15.26 0.76 3.48
N LEU A 64 -14.90 0.51 2.21
CA LEU A 64 -15.75 0.81 1.06
C LEU A 64 -17.10 0.11 1.16
N ARG A 65 -17.11 -1.14 1.61
CA ARG A 65 -18.33 -1.92 1.83
C ARG A 65 -19.27 -1.27 2.86
N LYS A 66 -18.74 -0.60 3.90
CA LYS A 66 -19.56 0.13 4.88
C LYS A 66 -20.32 1.30 4.26
N TYR A 67 -19.77 1.90 3.21
CA TYR A 67 -20.42 2.94 2.41
C TYR A 67 -21.27 2.40 1.26
N GLY A 68 -21.40 1.08 1.12
CA GLY A 68 -22.19 0.43 0.07
C GLY A 68 -21.47 0.32 -1.27
N TYR A 69 -20.18 0.59 -1.35
CA TYR A 69 -19.39 0.37 -2.56
C TYR A 69 -18.96 -1.08 -2.71
N LYS A 70 -18.93 -1.54 -3.95
CA LYS A 70 -18.19 -2.73 -4.39
C LYS A 70 -16.78 -2.33 -4.75
N THR A 71 -15.81 -3.18 -4.48
CA THR A 71 -14.40 -2.90 -4.75
C THR A 71 -13.94 -3.69 -5.96
N MET A 72 -13.31 -3.02 -6.91
CA MET A 72 -12.63 -3.64 -8.04
C MET A 72 -11.13 -3.61 -7.78
N LEU A 73 -10.50 -4.78 -7.69
CA LEU A 73 -9.04 -4.87 -7.60
C LEU A 73 -8.43 -4.76 -8.99
N CYS A 74 -7.54 -3.79 -9.16
CA CYS A 74 -6.78 -3.53 -10.38
C CYS A 74 -5.29 -3.71 -10.09
N ASN A 75 -4.72 -4.79 -10.58
CA ASN A 75 -3.31 -5.10 -10.39
C ASN A 75 -2.51 -4.73 -11.65
N THR A 76 -1.55 -3.79 -11.54
CA THR A 76 -0.81 -3.30 -12.72
C THR A 76 0.36 -4.19 -13.10
N ILE A 77 0.91 -4.97 -12.16
CA ILE A 77 2.08 -5.84 -12.37
C ILE A 77 3.27 -5.05 -12.94
N GLY A 78 3.39 -3.76 -12.54
CA GLY A 78 4.46 -2.88 -13.04
C GLY A 78 4.28 -2.35 -14.47
N GLU A 79 3.13 -2.63 -15.12
CA GLU A 79 2.86 -2.21 -16.49
C GLU A 79 2.08 -0.89 -16.54
N ALA A 80 2.68 0.14 -17.17
CA ALA A 80 2.07 1.46 -17.30
C ALA A 80 0.76 1.44 -18.12
N THR A 81 0.70 0.60 -19.14
CA THR A 81 -0.49 0.43 -20.00
C THR A 81 -1.70 -0.08 -19.20
N ASN A 82 -1.48 -0.97 -18.22
CA ASN A 82 -2.53 -1.45 -17.35
C ASN A 82 -3.05 -0.33 -16.45
N GLU A 83 -2.16 0.49 -15.88
CA GLU A 83 -2.55 1.62 -15.05
C GLU A 83 -3.39 2.63 -15.84
N GLU A 84 -2.99 2.97 -17.08
CA GLU A 84 -3.72 3.89 -17.94
C GLU A 84 -5.13 3.37 -18.25
N ALA A 85 -5.26 2.09 -18.62
CA ALA A 85 -6.55 1.47 -18.88
C ALA A 85 -7.49 1.51 -17.67
N TYR A 86 -6.97 1.34 -16.45
CA TYR A 86 -7.77 1.45 -15.23
C TYR A 86 -8.17 2.91 -14.93
N LEU A 87 -7.33 3.89 -15.23
CA LEU A 87 -7.68 5.30 -15.08
C LEU A 87 -8.78 5.73 -16.06
N GLU A 88 -8.76 5.22 -17.31
CA GLU A 88 -9.83 5.45 -18.29
C GLU A 88 -11.20 4.96 -17.82
N MET A 89 -11.28 3.95 -16.94
CA MET A 89 -12.55 3.49 -16.39
C MET A 89 -13.29 4.59 -15.64
N LEU A 90 -12.56 5.50 -14.98
CA LEU A 90 -13.17 6.65 -14.30
C LEU A 90 -13.76 7.65 -15.32
N GLU A 91 -13.03 7.94 -16.39
CA GLU A 91 -13.50 8.86 -17.45
C GLU A 91 -14.73 8.31 -18.18
N ARG A 92 -14.81 6.98 -18.31
CA ARG A 92 -15.94 6.27 -18.92
C ARG A 92 -17.09 5.99 -17.95
N ASN A 93 -17.06 6.51 -16.73
CA ASN A 93 -18.05 6.29 -15.67
C ASN A 93 -18.30 4.79 -15.38
N MET A 94 -17.28 3.95 -15.53
CA MET A 94 -17.35 2.52 -15.17
C MET A 94 -17.10 2.30 -13.67
N VAL A 95 -16.47 3.27 -13.00
CA VAL A 95 -16.27 3.33 -11.54
C VAL A 95 -16.57 4.73 -11.04
N ASP A 96 -16.98 4.86 -9.78
CA ASP A 96 -17.31 6.15 -9.16
C ASP A 96 -16.07 6.86 -8.61
N GLY A 97 -15.00 6.14 -8.40
CA GLY A 97 -13.75 6.68 -7.88
C GLY A 97 -12.61 5.66 -7.91
N ILE A 98 -11.40 6.19 -7.72
CA ILE A 98 -10.17 5.41 -7.73
C ILE A 98 -9.34 5.66 -6.48
N ILE A 99 -8.81 4.60 -5.88
CA ILE A 99 -7.72 4.63 -4.93
C ILE A 99 -6.51 4.00 -5.61
N THR A 100 -5.40 4.73 -5.74
CA THR A 100 -4.20 4.24 -6.43
C THR A 100 -2.96 4.28 -5.55
N GLY A 101 -2.19 3.18 -5.55
CA GLY A 101 -0.86 3.06 -4.93
C GLY A 101 0.20 2.69 -5.96
N THR A 102 -0.07 2.89 -7.25
CA THR A 102 0.88 2.58 -8.32
C THR A 102 1.75 3.78 -8.69
N HIS A 103 2.83 3.52 -9.40
CA HIS A 103 3.87 4.48 -9.69
C HIS A 103 4.46 4.32 -11.11
N THR A 104 3.73 3.69 -12.01
CA THR A 104 4.25 3.37 -13.36
C THR A 104 4.09 4.52 -14.33
N LEU A 105 2.96 5.24 -14.26
CA LEU A 105 2.68 6.37 -15.14
C LEU A 105 3.41 7.66 -14.76
N ASP A 106 3.61 8.52 -15.73
CA ASP A 106 4.10 9.87 -15.51
C ASP A 106 3.00 10.81 -15.01
N TYR A 107 3.39 11.86 -14.29
CA TYR A 107 2.46 12.89 -13.78
C TYR A 107 1.58 13.52 -14.84
N SER A 108 2.07 13.60 -16.10
CA SER A 108 1.32 14.17 -17.22
C SER A 108 0.04 13.40 -17.52
N SER A 109 0.03 12.08 -17.32
CA SER A 109 -1.16 11.24 -17.51
C SER A 109 -2.24 11.57 -16.49
N TYR A 110 -1.87 11.75 -15.23
CA TYR A 110 -2.80 12.09 -14.16
C TYR A 110 -3.37 13.52 -14.26
N LYS A 111 -2.64 14.48 -14.89
CA LYS A 111 -3.14 15.85 -15.08
C LYS A 111 -4.40 15.94 -15.94
N LYS A 112 -4.58 15.00 -16.83
CA LYS A 112 -5.73 14.99 -17.76
C LYS A 112 -6.98 14.38 -17.13
N ILE A 113 -6.81 13.55 -16.10
CA ILE A 113 -7.91 12.79 -15.51
C ILE A 113 -8.67 13.68 -14.52
N LYS A 114 -9.96 13.78 -14.74
CA LYS A 114 -10.88 14.48 -13.85
C LYS A 114 -11.74 13.45 -13.12
N GLY A 115 -11.89 13.60 -11.83
CA GLY A 115 -12.77 12.75 -11.04
C GLY A 115 -12.25 12.44 -9.65
N PRO A 116 -12.98 11.61 -8.89
CA PRO A 116 -12.63 11.22 -7.54
C PRO A 116 -11.44 10.27 -7.52
N ILE A 117 -10.26 10.79 -7.17
CA ILE A 117 -9.03 9.99 -7.02
C ILE A 117 -8.36 10.31 -5.69
N VAL A 118 -7.89 9.29 -5.00
CA VAL A 118 -7.01 9.37 -3.82
C VAL A 118 -5.77 8.50 -4.07
N GLY A 119 -4.58 9.04 -3.84
CA GLY A 119 -3.32 8.34 -3.99
C GLY A 119 -2.72 7.89 -2.65
N PHE A 120 -2.11 6.72 -2.63
CA PHE A 120 -1.24 6.24 -1.55
C PHE A 120 0.21 6.33 -1.95
N ASP A 121 1.04 6.94 -1.09
CA ASP A 121 2.50 7.01 -1.25
C ASP A 121 2.98 7.44 -2.64
N THR A 122 2.11 8.10 -3.39
CA THR A 122 2.47 8.67 -4.68
C THR A 122 3.01 10.10 -4.46
N PRO A 123 3.85 10.60 -5.35
CA PRO A 123 4.11 12.04 -5.42
C PRO A 123 2.80 12.79 -5.69
N LYS A 124 2.79 14.09 -5.46
CA LYS A 124 1.61 14.90 -5.78
C LYS A 124 1.37 14.90 -7.30
N LEU A 125 0.36 14.14 -7.71
CA LEU A 125 0.05 13.90 -9.13
C LEU A 125 -0.55 15.15 -9.79
N ASN A 126 -1.48 15.82 -9.09
CA ASN A 126 -2.02 17.16 -9.42
C ASN A 126 -2.64 17.77 -8.15
N ASP A 127 -3.17 19.01 -8.25
CA ASP A 127 -3.74 19.71 -7.09
C ASP A 127 -5.10 19.14 -6.64
N ASP A 128 -5.80 18.44 -7.52
CA ASP A 128 -7.12 17.86 -7.24
C ASP A 128 -7.04 16.47 -6.61
N ILE A 129 -5.86 15.83 -6.60
CA ILE A 129 -5.68 14.50 -6.02
C ILE A 129 -5.14 14.62 -4.60
N LEU A 130 -5.91 14.09 -3.65
CA LEU A 130 -5.46 13.93 -2.26
C LEU A 130 -4.47 12.76 -2.18
N ILE A 131 -3.33 13.00 -1.54
CA ILE A 131 -2.34 11.96 -1.25
C ILE A 131 -2.40 11.61 0.24
N VAL A 132 -2.42 10.32 0.53
CA VAL A 132 -2.32 9.77 1.88
C VAL A 132 -1.01 8.99 1.98
N THR A 133 -0.19 9.31 2.97
CA THR A 133 1.14 8.73 3.17
C THR A 133 1.48 8.67 4.65
N VAL A 134 2.63 8.10 4.98
CA VAL A 134 3.17 8.09 6.35
C VAL A 134 4.41 8.98 6.45
N ASP A 135 4.87 9.27 7.67
CA ASP A 135 6.15 9.92 7.90
C ASP A 135 7.31 8.95 7.66
N HIS A 136 7.63 8.75 6.38
CA HIS A 136 8.73 7.88 5.96
C HIS A 136 10.09 8.34 6.50
N GLU A 137 10.30 9.65 6.68
CA GLU A 137 11.54 10.17 7.24
C GLU A 137 11.71 9.72 8.68
N LYS A 138 10.65 9.83 9.49
CA LYS A 138 10.62 9.30 10.86
C LYS A 138 10.86 7.78 10.86
N GLY A 139 10.21 7.04 9.95
CA GLY A 139 10.39 5.58 9.84
C GLY A 139 11.84 5.19 9.58
N GLY A 140 12.53 5.87 8.66
CA GLY A 140 13.96 5.65 8.40
C GLY A 140 14.84 5.95 9.61
N LYS A 141 14.55 7.05 10.35
CA LYS A 141 15.28 7.39 11.59
C LYS A 141 15.09 6.34 12.68
N LEU A 142 13.86 5.85 12.86
CA LEU A 142 13.56 4.79 13.85
C LEU A 142 14.26 3.48 13.52
N ALA A 143 14.30 3.08 12.24
CA ALA A 143 15.02 1.89 11.80
C ALA A 143 16.52 2.00 12.05
N ALA A 144 17.12 3.15 11.70
CA ALA A 144 18.52 3.41 11.96
C ALA A 144 18.84 3.36 13.46
N LYS A 145 18.02 4.03 14.28
CA LYS A 145 18.17 4.01 15.74
C LYS A 145 18.20 2.59 16.29
N ALA A 146 17.26 1.73 15.87
CA ALA A 146 17.19 0.36 16.34
C ALA A 146 18.44 -0.45 16.03
N LEU A 147 19.02 -0.32 14.82
CA LEU A 147 20.25 -1.01 14.45
C LEU A 147 21.50 -0.44 15.15
N ILE A 148 21.57 0.88 15.33
CA ILE A 148 22.65 1.53 16.08
C ILE A 148 22.66 1.06 17.53
N GLU A 149 21.51 1.09 18.20
CA GLU A 149 21.36 0.67 19.60
C GLU A 149 21.61 -0.83 19.78
N SER A 150 21.39 -1.64 18.74
CA SER A 150 21.73 -3.07 18.70
C SER A 150 23.22 -3.35 18.43
N GLY A 151 24.06 -2.33 18.31
CA GLY A 151 25.51 -2.46 18.18
C GLY A 151 26.00 -2.90 16.80
N CYS A 152 25.24 -2.67 15.75
CA CYS A 152 25.67 -2.92 14.37
C CYS A 152 26.89 -2.09 14.00
N LYS A 153 27.72 -2.60 13.10
CA LYS A 153 28.90 -1.91 12.54
C LYS A 153 28.74 -1.62 11.06
N GLU A 154 28.22 -2.56 10.32
CA GLU A 154 27.97 -2.48 8.88
C GLU A 154 26.54 -2.89 8.56
N VAL A 155 25.75 -1.92 8.10
CA VAL A 155 24.32 -2.16 7.81
C VAL A 155 24.04 -2.05 6.33
N LEU A 156 23.07 -2.86 5.87
CA LEU A 156 22.56 -2.87 4.52
C LEU A 156 21.11 -2.37 4.50
N GLN A 157 20.81 -1.43 3.61
CA GLN A 157 19.43 -1.14 3.25
C GLN A 157 19.12 -1.62 1.83
N PHE A 158 17.93 -2.21 1.65
CA PHE A 158 17.36 -2.46 0.34
C PHE A 158 16.54 -1.23 -0.07
N THR A 159 16.88 -0.65 -1.22
CA THR A 159 16.21 0.53 -1.76
C THR A 159 15.40 0.17 -3.01
N ASP A 160 14.64 1.12 -3.52
CA ASP A 160 13.81 0.90 -4.70
C ASP A 160 14.59 1.22 -5.99
N ALA A 161 14.26 0.56 -7.10
CA ALA A 161 14.91 0.78 -8.40
C ALA A 161 14.62 2.18 -8.96
N THR A 162 13.52 2.80 -8.52
CA THR A 162 13.07 4.10 -9.03
C THR A 162 14.05 5.22 -8.71
N THR A 163 14.17 6.17 -9.66
CA THR A 163 14.88 7.44 -9.47
C THR A 163 13.92 8.61 -9.23
N LYS A 164 12.62 8.39 -9.33
CA LYS A 164 11.58 9.40 -9.14
C LYS A 164 11.48 9.79 -7.65
N ASN A 165 10.99 10.99 -7.37
CA ASN A 165 10.91 11.52 -6.01
C ASN A 165 9.63 11.08 -5.29
N TYR A 166 9.52 9.81 -4.97
CA TYR A 166 8.41 9.25 -4.20
C TYR A 166 8.54 9.51 -2.70
N PRO A 167 7.42 9.62 -1.95
CA PRO A 167 7.44 9.83 -0.50
C PRO A 167 8.27 8.78 0.25
N PHE A 168 8.18 7.51 -0.13
CA PHE A 168 8.88 6.41 0.52
C PHE A 168 10.40 6.47 0.40
N ILE A 169 10.97 7.17 -0.60
CA ILE A 169 12.43 7.37 -0.71
C ILE A 169 13.01 8.14 0.50
N LYS A 170 12.19 8.92 1.19
CA LYS A 170 12.62 9.67 2.38
C LYS A 170 13.12 8.73 3.49
N ARG A 171 12.57 7.51 3.62
CA ARG A 171 13.03 6.52 4.62
C ARG A 171 14.48 6.12 4.39
N HIS A 172 14.87 5.90 3.14
CA HIS A 172 16.22 5.48 2.77
C HIS A 172 17.26 6.59 3.00
N LYS A 173 16.89 7.81 2.62
CA LYS A 173 17.76 8.99 2.84
C LYS A 173 17.95 9.26 4.34
N ALA A 174 16.88 9.19 5.11
CA ALA A 174 16.92 9.39 6.56
C ALA A 174 17.71 8.29 7.26
N PHE A 175 17.48 7.03 6.90
CA PHE A 175 18.21 5.87 7.41
C PHE A 175 19.72 6.03 7.18
N ALA A 176 20.13 6.21 5.91
CA ALA A 176 21.54 6.36 5.56
C ALA A 176 22.22 7.54 6.27
N LYS A 177 21.51 8.66 6.43
CA LYS A 177 21.99 9.83 7.15
C LYS A 177 22.28 9.53 8.62
N GLU A 178 21.35 8.89 9.33
CA GLU A 178 21.52 8.57 10.76
C GLU A 178 22.62 7.51 10.97
N ILE A 179 22.71 6.49 10.12
CA ILE A 179 23.76 5.46 10.18
C ILE A 179 25.15 6.10 9.99
N LYS A 180 25.32 6.95 8.97
CA LYS A 180 26.59 7.66 8.73
C LYS A 180 26.94 8.62 9.86
N LYS A 181 25.96 9.31 10.44
CA LYS A 181 26.16 10.20 11.59
C LYS A 181 26.66 9.46 12.82
N ALA A 182 26.24 8.20 13.00
CA ALA A 182 26.72 7.33 14.08
C ALA A 182 28.10 6.70 13.79
N GLY A 183 28.73 7.00 12.65
CA GLY A 183 30.03 6.46 12.25
C GLY A 183 30.01 5.03 11.74
N LEU A 184 28.82 4.47 11.42
CA LEU A 184 28.68 3.12 10.92
C LEU A 184 28.79 3.09 9.39
N ILE A 185 29.13 1.90 8.85
CA ILE A 185 29.14 1.66 7.41
C ILE A 185 27.72 1.42 6.94
N CYS A 186 27.23 2.23 6.00
CA CYS A 186 25.93 2.08 5.38
C CYS A 186 26.10 1.55 3.94
N ARG A 187 25.69 0.33 3.70
CA ARG A 187 25.60 -0.27 2.36
C ARG A 187 24.20 -0.08 1.80
N GLU A 188 24.11 0.01 0.50
CA GLU A 188 22.86 0.13 -0.21
C GLU A 188 22.82 -0.92 -1.34
N TYR A 189 21.76 -1.74 -1.33
CA TYR A 189 21.44 -2.60 -2.45
C TYR A 189 20.26 -1.99 -3.20
N LYS A 190 20.50 -1.68 -4.48
CA LYS A 190 19.49 -1.12 -5.37
C LYS A 190 19.18 -2.16 -6.44
N PRO A 191 17.95 -2.71 -6.48
CA PRO A 191 17.56 -3.66 -7.51
C PRO A 191 17.57 -2.98 -8.89
N LYS A 192 17.74 -3.77 -9.95
CA LYS A 192 17.72 -3.26 -11.34
C LYS A 192 16.31 -2.81 -11.75
N MET A 193 15.30 -3.44 -11.20
CA MET A 193 13.89 -3.12 -11.42
C MET A 193 13.07 -3.43 -10.15
N ASP A 194 11.97 -2.71 -9.98
CA ASP A 194 11.01 -3.00 -8.93
C ASP A 194 10.11 -4.15 -9.41
N ASN A 195 10.42 -5.37 -8.97
CA ASN A 195 9.62 -6.55 -9.23
C ASN A 195 9.29 -7.25 -7.91
N PHE A 196 8.01 -7.54 -7.70
CA PHE A 196 7.48 -8.13 -6.47
C PHE A 196 7.33 -9.66 -6.53
N GLU A 197 7.74 -10.30 -7.62
CA GLU A 197 7.75 -11.75 -7.72
C GLU A 197 8.85 -12.37 -6.85
N GLU A 198 8.51 -13.43 -6.12
CA GLU A 198 9.41 -14.08 -5.16
C GLU A 198 10.78 -14.43 -5.76
N LYS A 199 10.79 -14.93 -7.00
CA LYS A 199 12.04 -15.29 -7.72
C LYS A 199 13.01 -14.11 -7.82
N PHE A 200 12.52 -12.94 -8.24
CA PHE A 200 13.38 -11.76 -8.40
C PHE A 200 13.83 -11.21 -7.05
N ILE A 201 12.95 -11.25 -6.04
CA ILE A 201 13.34 -10.86 -4.69
C ILE A 201 14.44 -11.79 -4.17
N GLN A 202 14.34 -13.12 -4.40
CA GLN A 202 15.35 -14.07 -3.99
C GLN A 202 16.69 -13.84 -4.70
N GLU A 203 16.68 -13.56 -6.01
CA GLU A 203 17.88 -13.21 -6.77
C GLU A 203 18.56 -11.96 -6.20
N ASN A 204 17.79 -10.91 -5.88
CA ASN A 204 18.30 -9.70 -5.23
C ASN A 204 18.92 -9.99 -3.86
N ILE A 205 18.31 -10.87 -3.07
CA ILE A 205 18.83 -11.29 -1.75
C ILE A 205 20.16 -12.02 -1.92
N ASP A 206 20.25 -12.97 -2.84
CA ASP A 206 21.47 -13.76 -3.08
C ASP A 206 22.62 -12.87 -3.57
N GLU A 207 22.35 -11.92 -4.47
CA GLU A 207 23.32 -10.95 -4.95
C GLU A 207 23.80 -10.04 -3.81
N ALA A 208 22.88 -9.45 -3.05
CA ALA A 208 23.19 -8.56 -1.93
C ALA A 208 24.01 -9.27 -0.83
N PHE A 209 23.68 -10.53 -0.54
CA PHE A 209 24.39 -11.34 0.44
C PHE A 209 25.82 -11.64 0.01
N SER A 210 26.04 -11.86 -1.30
CA SER A 210 27.37 -12.07 -1.88
C SER A 210 28.20 -10.79 -1.93
N MET A 211 27.57 -9.65 -2.26
CA MET A 211 28.25 -8.36 -2.35
C MET A 211 28.69 -7.83 -0.98
N TYR A 212 27.93 -8.12 0.08
CA TYR A 212 28.11 -7.54 1.41
C TYR A 212 28.18 -8.59 2.52
N PRO A 213 29.21 -9.48 2.52
CA PRO A 213 29.27 -10.63 3.44
C PRO A 213 29.44 -10.25 4.92
N ASN A 214 29.95 -9.05 5.18
CA ASN A 214 30.26 -8.56 6.55
C ASN A 214 29.11 -7.80 7.22
N VAL A 215 27.97 -7.66 6.53
CA VAL A 215 26.79 -6.97 7.07
C VAL A 215 26.28 -7.69 8.30
N ASP A 216 26.08 -6.92 9.38
CA ASP A 216 25.55 -7.37 10.68
C ASP A 216 24.20 -6.72 11.04
N GLY A 217 23.69 -5.83 10.17
CA GLY A 217 22.36 -5.23 10.28
C GLY A 217 21.67 -5.03 8.93
N VAL A 218 20.37 -5.31 8.83
CA VAL A 218 19.58 -5.15 7.59
C VAL A 218 18.31 -4.36 7.84
N PHE A 219 18.03 -3.43 6.93
CA PHE A 219 16.79 -2.67 6.83
C PHE A 219 16.16 -2.87 5.46
N ALA A 220 14.95 -3.43 5.41
CA ALA A 220 14.25 -3.76 4.17
C ALA A 220 12.73 -3.82 4.39
N THR A 221 11.93 -3.85 3.30
CA THR A 221 10.50 -4.18 3.40
C THR A 221 10.29 -5.58 3.97
N ASP A 222 9.10 -5.87 4.49
CA ASP A 222 8.81 -7.12 5.21
C ASP A 222 9.29 -8.36 4.45
N THR A 223 8.95 -8.50 3.17
CA THR A 223 9.33 -9.66 2.36
C THR A 223 10.84 -9.79 2.18
N HIS A 224 11.52 -8.67 1.87
CA HIS A 224 12.98 -8.67 1.71
C HIS A 224 13.67 -8.99 3.05
N ALA A 225 13.19 -8.41 4.16
CA ALA A 225 13.73 -8.67 5.49
C ALA A 225 13.62 -10.15 5.87
N LEU A 226 12.46 -10.77 5.62
CA LEU A 226 12.23 -12.19 5.89
C LEU A 226 13.11 -13.09 5.03
N LEU A 227 13.22 -12.83 3.74
CA LEU A 227 14.03 -13.64 2.84
C LEU A 227 15.53 -13.49 3.12
N TYR A 228 16.00 -12.27 3.46
CA TYR A 228 17.38 -12.06 3.87
C TYR A 228 17.70 -12.78 5.18
N MET A 229 16.81 -12.70 6.17
CA MET A 229 16.93 -13.44 7.43
C MET A 229 16.95 -14.96 7.20
N LYS A 230 16.04 -15.49 6.36
CA LYS A 230 16.00 -16.90 5.97
C LYS A 230 17.34 -17.34 5.36
N LYS A 231 17.89 -16.57 4.44
CA LYS A 231 19.21 -16.83 3.83
C LYS A 231 20.31 -16.84 4.88
N ALA A 232 20.36 -15.83 5.76
CA ALA A 232 21.36 -15.74 6.81
C ALA A 232 21.32 -16.95 7.76
N LEU A 233 20.13 -17.34 8.20
CA LEU A 233 19.93 -18.54 9.05
C LEU A 233 20.39 -19.82 8.34
N SER A 234 20.09 -19.98 7.04
CA SER A 234 20.54 -21.13 6.25
C SER A 234 22.06 -21.21 6.08
N MET A 235 22.74 -20.07 6.19
CA MET A 235 24.20 -19.95 6.18
C MET A 235 24.83 -20.05 7.58
N GLY A 236 24.04 -20.40 8.60
CA GLY A 236 24.49 -20.60 9.97
C GLY A 236 24.66 -19.32 10.81
N LYS A 237 24.26 -18.15 10.29
CA LYS A 237 24.25 -16.92 11.10
C LYS A 237 23.15 -16.98 12.15
N ARG A 238 23.43 -16.50 13.34
CA ARG A 238 22.46 -16.41 14.45
C ARG A 238 21.79 -15.02 14.41
N VAL A 239 20.49 -15.00 14.64
CA VAL A 239 19.70 -13.76 14.72
C VAL A 239 19.14 -13.65 16.14
N PRO A 240 19.41 -12.57 16.89
CA PRO A 240 20.06 -11.30 16.47
C PRO A 240 21.58 -11.25 16.64
N GLN A 241 22.26 -12.31 17.13
CA GLN A 241 23.67 -12.22 17.54
C GLN A 241 24.60 -11.80 16.40
N ASP A 242 24.52 -12.49 15.25
CA ASP A 242 25.39 -12.27 14.10
C ASP A 242 24.74 -11.34 13.04
N LEU A 243 23.40 -11.25 13.03
CA LEU A 243 22.64 -10.38 12.13
C LEU A 243 21.43 -9.80 12.85
N LYS A 244 21.26 -8.48 12.81
CA LYS A 244 20.07 -7.76 13.26
C LYS A 244 19.20 -7.43 12.04
N VAL A 245 17.88 -7.49 12.20
CA VAL A 245 16.93 -7.24 11.10
C VAL A 245 15.85 -6.28 11.57
N VAL A 246 15.65 -5.21 10.80
CA VAL A 246 14.51 -4.30 10.94
C VAL A 246 13.71 -4.32 9.65
N ALA A 247 12.48 -4.77 9.73
CA ALA A 247 11.53 -4.78 8.62
C ALA A 247 10.83 -3.40 8.49
N TYR A 248 10.27 -3.14 7.33
CA TYR A 248 9.43 -1.97 7.06
C TYR A 248 8.11 -2.46 6.48
N ASP A 249 7.02 -1.95 6.99
CA ASP A 249 5.60 -2.12 6.77
C ASP A 249 4.91 -2.71 8.00
N GLY A 250 5.51 -3.70 8.66
CA GLY A 250 5.01 -4.28 9.91
C GLY A 250 3.77 -5.14 9.73
N THR A 251 3.60 -5.76 8.57
CA THR A 251 2.44 -6.59 8.23
C THR A 251 2.39 -7.89 9.04
N PHE A 252 1.28 -8.60 8.93
CA PHE A 252 1.01 -9.83 9.69
C PHE A 252 2.04 -10.95 9.42
N ILE A 253 2.69 -10.96 8.24
CA ILE A 253 3.63 -12.01 7.87
C ILE A 253 4.83 -12.10 8.82
N LEU A 254 5.21 -10.98 9.44
CA LEU A 254 6.31 -10.95 10.41
C LEU A 254 6.00 -11.76 11.69
N ASN A 255 4.73 -11.99 11.98
CA ASN A 255 4.30 -12.78 13.13
C ASN A 255 4.26 -14.29 12.84
N THR A 256 4.47 -14.69 11.58
CA THR A 256 4.43 -16.10 11.14
C THR A 256 5.78 -16.79 11.20
N VAL A 257 6.84 -16.07 11.56
CA VAL A 257 8.22 -16.57 11.58
C VAL A 257 8.88 -16.42 12.95
N TYR A 258 9.89 -17.25 13.20
CA TYR A 258 10.71 -17.18 14.40
C TYR A 258 12.21 -17.17 14.01
N PRO A 259 13.01 -16.23 14.58
CA PRO A 259 12.60 -15.13 15.45
C PRO A 259 11.75 -14.08 14.70
N SER A 260 10.77 -13.46 15.37
CA SER A 260 9.92 -12.44 14.75
C SER A 260 10.69 -11.14 14.58
N PRO A 261 10.70 -10.52 13.38
CA PRO A 261 11.45 -9.31 13.12
C PRO A 261 10.94 -8.09 13.90
N SER A 262 11.88 -7.24 14.35
CA SER A 262 11.57 -5.87 14.71
C SER A 262 11.16 -5.10 13.46
N ALA A 263 10.22 -4.17 13.57
CA ALA A 263 9.65 -3.53 12.40
C ALA A 263 9.25 -2.07 12.61
N ILE A 264 9.35 -1.31 11.54
CA ILE A 264 8.63 -0.04 11.39
C ILE A 264 7.21 -0.38 10.92
N VAL A 265 6.22 -0.03 11.73
CA VAL A 265 4.82 -0.41 11.49
C VAL A 265 4.06 0.75 10.88
N GLN A 266 3.56 0.56 9.66
CA GLN A 266 2.66 1.50 9.02
C GLN A 266 1.23 1.32 9.56
N PRO A 267 0.50 2.41 9.87
CA PRO A 267 -0.88 2.34 10.36
C PRO A 267 -1.86 2.09 9.20
N ILE A 268 -1.78 0.90 8.58
CA ILE A 268 -2.50 0.57 7.33
C ILE A 268 -4.03 0.75 7.49
N ASP A 269 -4.57 0.42 8.66
CA ASP A 269 -5.98 0.63 8.98
C ASP A 269 -6.36 2.12 8.94
N LYS A 270 -5.52 3.01 9.51
CA LYS A 270 -5.75 4.46 9.50
C LYS A 270 -5.54 5.04 8.11
N LEU A 271 -4.53 4.57 7.36
CA LEU A 271 -4.32 4.94 5.96
C LEU A 271 -5.57 4.66 5.12
N ALA A 272 -6.07 3.42 5.19
CA ALA A 272 -7.28 3.01 4.49
C ALA A 272 -8.51 3.85 4.93
N LYS A 273 -8.63 4.16 6.23
CA LYS A 273 -9.71 5.00 6.74
C LYS A 273 -9.67 6.39 6.10
N VAL A 274 -8.55 7.07 6.17
CA VAL A 274 -8.41 8.44 5.65
C VAL A 274 -8.67 8.47 4.14
N ALA A 275 -8.15 7.50 3.40
CA ALA A 275 -8.33 7.45 1.96
C ALA A 275 -9.79 7.19 1.56
N VAL A 276 -10.44 6.20 2.17
CA VAL A 276 -11.83 5.85 1.83
C VAL A 276 -12.81 6.94 2.25
N ASP A 277 -12.68 7.49 3.47
CA ASP A 277 -13.55 8.58 3.94
C ASP A 277 -13.41 9.81 3.04
N SER A 278 -12.18 10.14 2.65
CA SER A 278 -11.91 11.27 1.73
C SER A 278 -12.47 11.00 0.34
N LEU A 279 -12.27 9.79 -0.22
CA LEU A 279 -12.81 9.45 -1.53
C LEU A 279 -14.34 9.48 -1.53
N HIS A 280 -14.99 8.96 -0.49
CA HIS A 280 -16.44 8.98 -0.34
C HIS A 280 -16.98 10.42 -0.32
N ALA A 281 -16.36 11.30 0.45
CA ALA A 281 -16.72 12.73 0.49
C ALA A 281 -16.56 13.39 -0.89
N ILE A 282 -15.45 13.10 -1.60
CA ILE A 282 -15.21 13.62 -2.96
C ILE A 282 -16.27 13.12 -3.94
N ILE A 283 -16.60 11.83 -3.91
CA ILE A 283 -17.63 11.23 -4.78
C ILE A 283 -19.00 11.92 -4.52
N ASN A 284 -19.29 12.35 -3.30
CA ASN A 284 -20.54 13.03 -2.96
C ASN A 284 -20.51 14.55 -3.17
N GLY A 285 -19.43 15.08 -3.76
CA GLY A 285 -19.30 16.51 -4.05
C GLY A 285 -19.01 17.39 -2.83
N GLU A 286 -18.59 16.77 -1.71
CA GLU A 286 -18.20 17.50 -0.50
C GLU A 286 -16.84 18.16 -0.68
N LYS A 287 -16.63 19.29 0.00
CA LYS A 287 -15.34 19.98 0.01
C LYS A 287 -14.35 19.18 0.89
N VAL A 288 -13.29 18.67 0.27
CA VAL A 288 -12.20 17.98 0.95
C VAL A 288 -10.89 18.75 0.76
N ASP A 289 -10.16 18.98 1.85
CA ASP A 289 -8.80 19.53 1.76
C ASP A 289 -7.89 18.54 1.02
N ARG A 290 -7.34 18.97 -0.11
CA ARG A 290 -6.48 18.19 -1.00
C ARG A 290 -5.00 18.20 -0.61
N LYS A 291 -4.67 18.75 0.55
CA LYS A 291 -3.32 18.67 1.08
C LYS A 291 -2.97 17.22 1.42
N THR A 292 -1.72 16.85 1.19
CA THR A 292 -1.21 15.52 1.57
C THR A 292 -1.47 15.24 3.06
N LYS A 293 -2.08 14.11 3.35
CA LYS A 293 -2.29 13.63 4.72
C LYS A 293 -1.13 12.72 5.08
N VAL A 294 -0.34 13.13 6.05
CA VAL A 294 0.80 12.37 6.55
C VAL A 294 0.42 11.76 7.90
N LEU A 295 0.42 10.43 8.01
CA LEU A 295 0.14 9.72 9.23
C LEU A 295 1.44 9.37 9.96
N ASP A 296 1.35 9.27 11.27
CA ASP A 296 2.48 8.89 12.12
C ASP A 296 2.80 7.40 11.96
N ILE A 297 4.07 7.06 12.21
CA ILE A 297 4.62 5.71 12.08
C ILE A 297 5.38 5.35 13.35
N GLU A 298 5.40 4.09 13.72
CA GLU A 298 6.00 3.63 14.97
C GLU A 298 6.96 2.45 14.76
N PHE A 299 7.86 2.27 15.72
CA PHE A 299 8.72 1.09 15.82
C PHE A 299 8.09 0.06 16.75
N ARG A 300 8.03 -1.19 16.29
CA ARG A 300 7.65 -2.35 17.09
C ARG A 300 8.87 -3.23 17.33
N GLN A 301 9.23 -3.38 18.61
CA GLN A 301 10.29 -4.30 19.00
C GLN A 301 9.86 -5.73 18.73
N GLY A 302 10.72 -6.47 18.05
CA GLY A 302 10.65 -7.91 17.83
C GLY A 302 11.82 -8.62 18.51
N MET A 303 12.22 -9.76 17.96
CA MET A 303 13.29 -10.60 18.49
C MET A 303 14.61 -10.44 17.71
N THR A 304 14.65 -9.62 16.67
CA THR A 304 15.79 -9.47 15.76
C THR A 304 16.65 -8.24 16.01
N THR A 305 16.33 -7.45 17.03
CA THR A 305 17.12 -6.37 17.58
C THR A 305 17.15 -6.47 19.10
N ASN A 306 18.15 -5.89 19.74
CA ASN A 306 18.29 -5.93 21.20
C ASN A 306 17.38 -4.91 21.87
#